data_03d67e2b75afda26dc26f0c279d11d9f
#
_entry.id   03d67e2b75afda26dc26f0c279d11d9f
#
_cell.length_a   1.000
_cell.length_b   1.000
_cell.length_c   1.000
_cell.angle_alpha   90.00
_cell.angle_beta   90.00
_cell.angle_gamma   90.00
#
_symmetry.space_group_name_H-M   'P 1'
#
loop_
_entity.id
_entity.type
_entity.pdbx_description
1 polymer ?
#
loop_
_entity_poly.entity_id
_entity_poly.type
_entity_poly.pdbx_seq_one_letter_code
_entity_poly.pdbx_strand_id
1 'polypeptide(L)'
;MIKSAQNYPVSSILATEAKVRFVVPKYQREYVWKRAQWEDLFDDINANPTGHFLGSIICINHTEDAYKTQELEVIDGQQRLISLSLLYAAIYSTFTKLGTLDDDSKHELYNLKYRLLLKHQATDPRVEPSHQNKNNQDYKAVLKHAGILRDEDNPPNLGNRRIMKAYRYFEERLGQQNENGKRQFDSEGLRQLIDKLNEASLVKIEVNSHSDAFILFESLNNRGEPLSALDLIKNKLLAVLEKQKAASIDESFTKWNRLLENLTDDYSVQERFLRQYYNAFKFKDSIGVKGFPLATRSNIIQIYEKLIDKDATKVFGDLFEKAKLYNRIIAPDDETSTPTVAQQFRDLERIGGASAYVLLLYLLADRPTTDLVAISKFLVKFLVRRNLTDLPPTRDLARNFISLIEVLRSRPQANALEIIEQEFTSRGWIASAAFFREKLAGNLYEENVNATRFVLCSIEEAHQTREKFTDLWKRDSRGDFIWTVEHIFPQGANIPAAWVQVIGNGDQAQAKALRDQHVHMLGNLTLTGHNSKLGNKSFTEKRDRKDSSGTFVGYKNGMHLNATLREHNSWSVPDIQSRTNILVAQALKLFAIGTEAHE
;
A
#
# COMPACT_ATOMS: atom_id res chain seq x y z
N MET A 1 -24.02 -12.04 -22.85
CA MET A 1 -23.11 -12.21 -21.70
C MET A 1 -21.94 -13.11 -22.09
N ILE A 2 -21.92 -14.43 -21.87
CA ILE A 2 -20.84 -15.33 -22.35
C ILE A 2 -21.10 -15.69 -23.81
N LYS A 3 -20.09 -15.49 -24.68
CA LYS A 3 -20.14 -15.88 -26.09
C LYS A 3 -19.69 -17.33 -26.27
N SER A 4 -18.59 -17.71 -25.59
CA SER A 4 -18.09 -19.08 -25.53
C SER A 4 -17.30 -19.31 -24.25
N ALA A 5 -17.30 -20.55 -23.75
CA ALA A 5 -16.46 -21.00 -22.64
C ALA A 5 -16.03 -22.44 -22.92
N GLN A 6 -14.75 -22.65 -23.21
CA GLN A 6 -14.24 -23.95 -23.60
C GLN A 6 -12.86 -24.18 -22.99
N ASN A 7 -12.57 -25.44 -22.67
CA ASN A 7 -11.28 -25.88 -22.21
C ASN A 7 -10.36 -26.16 -23.40
N TYR A 8 -9.18 -25.56 -23.39
CA TYR A 8 -8.18 -25.75 -24.43
C TYR A 8 -6.82 -26.09 -23.81
N PRO A 9 -6.05 -26.99 -24.42
CA PRO A 9 -4.64 -27.15 -24.08
C PRO A 9 -3.89 -25.85 -24.42
N VAL A 10 -2.84 -25.54 -23.67
CA VAL A 10 -2.00 -24.35 -23.88
C VAL A 10 -1.46 -24.31 -25.31
N SER A 11 -1.13 -25.50 -25.88
CA SER A 11 -0.71 -25.64 -27.27
C SER A 11 -1.75 -25.14 -28.29
N SER A 12 -3.04 -25.25 -28.00
CA SER A 12 -4.12 -24.73 -28.86
C SER A 12 -4.34 -23.23 -28.68
N ILE A 13 -4.16 -22.71 -27.46
CA ILE A 13 -4.24 -21.27 -27.19
C ILE A 13 -3.09 -20.52 -27.87
N LEU A 14 -1.88 -21.08 -27.80
CA LEU A 14 -0.67 -20.54 -28.43
C LEU A 14 -0.29 -21.35 -29.70
N ALA A 15 -1.28 -21.76 -30.51
CA ALA A 15 -1.05 -22.60 -31.67
C ALA A 15 -0.20 -21.90 -32.74
N THR A 16 0.79 -22.60 -33.28
CA THR A 16 1.78 -22.07 -34.23
C THR A 16 1.15 -21.48 -35.49
N GLU A 17 0.09 -22.11 -36.00
CA GLU A 17 -0.61 -21.71 -37.22
C GLU A 17 -1.77 -20.71 -36.98
N ALA A 18 -2.17 -20.50 -35.71
CA ALA A 18 -3.27 -19.62 -35.43
C ALA A 18 -2.90 -18.14 -35.65
N LYS A 19 -3.77 -17.42 -36.34
CA LYS A 19 -3.69 -15.96 -36.48
C LYS A 19 -4.37 -15.29 -35.28
N VAL A 20 -3.89 -15.56 -34.07
CA VAL A 20 -4.45 -15.03 -32.82
C VAL A 20 -3.36 -14.30 -32.06
N ARG A 21 -3.65 -13.06 -31.68
CA ARG A 21 -2.85 -12.21 -30.78
C ARG A 21 -3.64 -11.95 -29.51
N PHE A 22 -3.01 -12.12 -28.38
CA PHE A 22 -3.55 -11.78 -27.07
C PHE A 22 -2.99 -10.42 -26.65
N VAL A 23 -3.85 -9.41 -26.54
CA VAL A 23 -3.47 -8.04 -26.22
C VAL A 23 -3.92 -7.72 -24.81
N VAL A 24 -2.98 -7.36 -23.95
CA VAL A 24 -3.30 -6.84 -22.62
C VAL A 24 -3.52 -5.35 -22.73
N PRO A 25 -4.74 -4.83 -22.46
CA PRO A 25 -5.05 -3.42 -22.62
C PRO A 25 -4.18 -2.52 -21.73
N LYS A 26 -4.02 -1.27 -22.15
CA LYS A 26 -3.25 -0.27 -21.39
C LYS A 26 -3.82 0.02 -20.00
N TYR A 27 -5.11 -0.14 -19.81
CA TYR A 27 -5.79 0.07 -18.53
C TYR A 27 -5.66 -1.11 -17.55
N GLN A 28 -5.18 -2.27 -18.01
CA GLN A 28 -4.89 -3.40 -17.14
C GLN A 28 -3.59 -3.15 -16.37
N ARG A 29 -3.54 -3.70 -15.14
CA ARG A 29 -2.35 -3.59 -14.29
C ARG A 29 -1.12 -4.18 -14.97
N GLU A 30 0.06 -3.70 -14.55
CA GLU A 30 1.34 -4.25 -14.97
C GLU A 30 1.51 -5.73 -14.57
N TYR A 31 2.59 -6.33 -15.05
CA TYR A 31 3.00 -7.65 -14.59
C TYR A 31 3.46 -7.60 -13.12
N VAL A 32 2.71 -8.26 -12.21
CA VAL A 32 2.89 -8.14 -10.76
C VAL A 32 3.31 -9.43 -10.06
N TRP A 33 3.25 -10.58 -10.74
CA TRP A 33 3.64 -11.87 -10.16
C TRP A 33 5.06 -11.82 -9.61
N LYS A 34 5.27 -12.54 -8.48
CA LYS A 34 6.53 -12.66 -7.75
C LYS A 34 7.01 -14.11 -7.80
N ARG A 35 8.15 -14.37 -7.15
CA ARG A 35 8.79 -15.70 -7.13
C ARG A 35 7.83 -16.82 -6.74
N ALA A 36 7.00 -16.62 -5.71
CA ALA A 36 6.06 -17.66 -5.26
C ALA A 36 5.10 -18.12 -6.38
N GLN A 37 4.48 -17.17 -7.11
CA GLN A 37 3.57 -17.50 -8.20
C GLN A 37 4.29 -18.15 -9.41
N TRP A 38 5.55 -17.79 -9.67
CA TRP A 38 6.35 -18.45 -10.71
C TRP A 38 6.71 -19.87 -10.32
N GLU A 39 7.02 -20.08 -9.05
CA GLU A 39 7.33 -21.38 -8.44
C GLU A 39 6.10 -22.28 -8.50
N ASP A 40 4.95 -21.81 -8.03
CA ASP A 40 3.67 -22.52 -8.10
C ASP A 40 3.35 -22.94 -9.54
N LEU A 41 3.45 -22.00 -10.51
CA LEU A 41 3.18 -22.31 -11.93
C LEU A 41 4.12 -23.37 -12.49
N PHE A 42 5.42 -23.25 -12.23
CA PHE A 42 6.43 -24.20 -12.73
C PHE A 42 6.23 -25.58 -12.10
N ASP A 43 6.02 -25.65 -10.80
CA ASP A 43 5.86 -26.89 -10.06
C ASP A 43 4.52 -27.56 -10.40
N ASP A 44 3.44 -26.81 -10.59
CA ASP A 44 2.15 -27.31 -11.08
C ASP A 44 2.29 -28.01 -12.45
N ILE A 45 3.06 -27.44 -13.37
CA ILE A 45 3.28 -28.04 -14.68
C ILE A 45 4.22 -29.25 -14.57
N ASN A 46 5.31 -29.13 -13.81
CA ASN A 46 6.35 -30.16 -13.76
C ASN A 46 5.94 -31.38 -12.93
N ALA A 47 5.27 -31.19 -11.79
CA ALA A 47 4.93 -32.24 -10.84
C ALA A 47 3.64 -32.99 -11.19
N ASN A 48 2.69 -32.36 -11.87
CA ASN A 48 1.41 -32.97 -12.21
C ASN A 48 1.45 -33.76 -13.53
N PRO A 49 0.50 -34.71 -13.73
CA PRO A 49 0.29 -35.35 -15.02
C PRO A 49 -0.06 -34.34 -16.13
N THR A 50 0.08 -34.80 -17.38
CA THR A 50 -0.37 -34.06 -18.57
C THR A 50 -1.85 -33.68 -18.45
N GLY A 51 -2.25 -32.54 -18.99
CA GLY A 51 -3.62 -32.04 -18.92
C GLY A 51 -3.98 -31.27 -17.64
N HIS A 52 -3.01 -30.98 -16.75
CA HIS A 52 -3.26 -30.23 -15.53
C HIS A 52 -3.94 -28.89 -15.80
N PHE A 53 -4.97 -28.56 -15.00
CA PHE A 53 -5.76 -27.34 -15.17
C PHE A 53 -5.08 -26.14 -14.52
N LEU A 54 -4.73 -25.14 -15.34
CA LEU A 54 -4.03 -23.92 -14.91
C LEU A 54 -4.96 -22.74 -14.59
N GLY A 55 -6.28 -22.86 -14.82
CA GLY A 55 -7.27 -21.81 -14.56
C GLY A 55 -7.94 -21.28 -15.83
N SER A 56 -8.45 -20.04 -15.79
CA SER A 56 -9.18 -19.42 -16.90
C SER A 56 -8.48 -18.19 -17.45
N ILE A 57 -8.83 -17.83 -18.70
CA ILE A 57 -8.57 -16.55 -19.32
C ILE A 57 -9.89 -15.98 -19.84
N ILE A 58 -10.15 -14.68 -19.61
CA ILE A 58 -11.33 -14.00 -20.09
C ILE A 58 -10.91 -12.99 -21.15
N CYS A 59 -11.52 -13.08 -22.34
CA CYS A 59 -11.16 -12.25 -23.48
C CYS A 59 -12.38 -11.63 -24.15
N ILE A 60 -12.16 -10.47 -24.80
CA ILE A 60 -13.09 -9.87 -25.75
C ILE A 60 -12.47 -9.97 -27.14
N ASN A 61 -13.21 -10.48 -28.10
CA ASN A 61 -12.79 -10.54 -29.50
C ASN A 61 -13.35 -9.32 -30.25
N HIS A 62 -12.47 -8.43 -30.67
CA HIS A 62 -12.81 -7.23 -31.44
C HIS A 62 -12.77 -7.45 -32.96
N THR A 63 -12.34 -8.63 -33.41
CA THR A 63 -12.14 -8.92 -34.83
C THR A 63 -13.36 -9.60 -35.41
N GLU A 64 -14.06 -8.95 -36.32
CA GLU A 64 -15.20 -9.50 -37.04
C GLU A 64 -14.80 -10.34 -38.27
N ASP A 65 -13.63 -10.04 -38.86
CA ASP A 65 -13.14 -10.68 -40.08
C ASP A 65 -12.24 -11.88 -39.76
N ALA A 66 -12.72 -13.09 -40.07
CA ALA A 66 -12.02 -14.34 -39.81
C ALA A 66 -10.69 -14.50 -40.58
N TYR A 67 -10.45 -13.72 -41.65
CA TYR A 67 -9.21 -13.77 -42.43
C TYR A 67 -8.08 -12.92 -41.84
N LYS A 68 -8.41 -11.96 -40.99
CA LYS A 68 -7.44 -11.10 -40.29
C LYS A 68 -6.88 -11.79 -39.05
N THR A 69 -5.79 -11.27 -38.53
CA THR A 69 -5.30 -11.65 -37.21
C THR A 69 -6.36 -11.29 -36.16
N GLN A 70 -6.85 -12.28 -35.44
CA GLN A 70 -7.79 -12.06 -34.35
C GLN A 70 -7.08 -11.41 -33.16
N GLU A 71 -7.48 -10.23 -32.78
CA GLU A 71 -7.03 -9.56 -31.58
C GLU A 71 -7.97 -9.85 -30.44
N LEU A 72 -7.50 -10.66 -29.49
CA LEU A 72 -8.22 -10.99 -28.27
C LEU A 72 -7.72 -10.09 -27.15
N GLU A 73 -8.54 -9.15 -26.75
CA GLU A 73 -8.30 -8.32 -25.58
C GLU A 73 -8.43 -9.15 -24.31
N VAL A 74 -7.34 -9.28 -23.55
CA VAL A 74 -7.29 -10.08 -22.32
C VAL A 74 -7.79 -9.26 -21.14
N ILE A 75 -8.92 -9.64 -20.57
CA ILE A 75 -9.52 -8.99 -19.40
C ILE A 75 -9.05 -9.65 -18.10
N ASP A 76 -8.92 -10.96 -18.08
CA ASP A 76 -8.37 -11.72 -16.96
C ASP A 76 -7.44 -12.84 -17.43
N GLY A 77 -6.53 -13.29 -16.54
CA GLY A 77 -5.54 -14.31 -16.82
C GLY A 77 -4.25 -13.79 -17.46
N GLN A 78 -4.08 -12.48 -17.59
CA GLN A 78 -2.89 -11.85 -18.20
C GLN A 78 -1.57 -12.27 -17.55
N GLN A 79 -1.51 -12.33 -16.22
CA GLN A 79 -0.29 -12.71 -15.48
C GLN A 79 0.14 -14.13 -15.84
N ARG A 80 -0.83 -15.05 -15.89
CA ARG A 80 -0.62 -16.44 -16.26
C ARG A 80 -0.17 -16.58 -17.70
N LEU A 81 -0.85 -15.90 -18.62
CA LEU A 81 -0.54 -15.97 -20.05
C LEU A 81 0.87 -15.42 -20.35
N ILE A 82 1.26 -14.30 -19.74
CA ILE A 82 2.61 -13.76 -19.83
C ILE A 82 3.63 -14.75 -19.23
N SER A 83 3.37 -15.32 -18.05
CA SER A 83 4.30 -16.26 -17.41
C SER A 83 4.49 -17.55 -18.21
N LEU A 84 3.43 -18.09 -18.81
CA LEU A 84 3.51 -19.23 -19.72
C LEU A 84 4.39 -18.91 -20.94
N SER A 85 4.22 -17.73 -21.53
CA SER A 85 5.05 -17.31 -22.66
C SER A 85 6.51 -17.09 -22.26
N LEU A 86 6.80 -16.58 -21.05
CA LEU A 86 8.16 -16.47 -20.52
C LEU A 86 8.80 -17.84 -20.25
N LEU A 87 8.01 -18.82 -19.79
CA LEU A 87 8.48 -20.20 -19.62
C LEU A 87 8.84 -20.83 -20.97
N TYR A 88 8.01 -20.66 -22.02
CA TYR A 88 8.37 -21.10 -23.37
C TYR A 88 9.65 -20.42 -23.88
N ALA A 89 9.83 -19.14 -23.62
CA ALA A 89 11.05 -18.42 -23.99
C ALA A 89 12.29 -18.93 -23.26
N ALA A 90 12.16 -19.27 -21.96
CA ALA A 90 13.25 -19.86 -21.18
C ALA A 90 13.60 -21.27 -21.65
N ILE A 91 12.59 -22.10 -21.98
CA ILE A 91 12.80 -23.44 -22.58
C ILE A 91 13.53 -23.30 -23.93
N TYR A 92 13.09 -22.37 -24.79
CA TYR A 92 13.75 -22.11 -26.09
C TYR A 92 15.23 -21.74 -25.90
N SER A 93 15.53 -20.81 -25.02
CA SER A 93 16.91 -20.38 -24.71
C SER A 93 17.74 -21.55 -24.14
N THR A 94 17.18 -22.33 -23.22
CA THR A 94 17.87 -23.46 -22.61
C THR A 94 18.16 -24.54 -23.66
N PHE A 95 17.17 -24.86 -24.50
CA PHE A 95 17.31 -25.85 -25.57
C PHE A 95 18.41 -25.45 -26.58
N THR A 96 18.44 -24.17 -26.97
CA THR A 96 19.47 -23.62 -27.88
C THR A 96 20.88 -23.73 -27.28
N LYS A 97 21.02 -23.66 -25.95
CA LYS A 97 22.31 -23.75 -25.24
C LYS A 97 22.82 -25.19 -25.03
N LEU A 98 22.03 -26.21 -25.40
CA LEU A 98 22.47 -27.62 -25.25
C LEU A 98 23.51 -28.09 -26.30
N GLY A 99 23.77 -27.31 -27.35
CA GLY A 99 24.82 -27.60 -28.34
C GLY A 99 24.30 -28.33 -29.57
N THR A 100 24.79 -29.54 -29.86
CA THR A 100 24.37 -30.33 -31.05
C THR A 100 22.92 -30.74 -30.96
N LEU A 101 22.10 -30.19 -31.85
CA LEU A 101 20.66 -30.47 -31.94
C LEU A 101 20.39 -31.47 -33.05
N ASP A 102 19.68 -32.56 -32.75
CA ASP A 102 19.08 -33.43 -33.74
C ASP A 102 17.94 -32.75 -34.51
N ASP A 103 17.41 -33.40 -35.53
CA ASP A 103 16.39 -32.76 -36.38
C ASP A 103 15.05 -32.62 -35.63
N ASP A 104 14.74 -33.49 -34.68
CA ASP A 104 13.56 -33.37 -33.82
C ASP A 104 13.68 -32.13 -32.91
N SER A 105 14.86 -31.90 -32.34
CA SER A 105 15.10 -30.71 -31.51
C SER A 105 15.02 -29.41 -32.32
N LYS A 106 15.49 -29.41 -33.58
CA LYS A 106 15.33 -28.22 -34.47
C LYS A 106 13.86 -27.97 -34.79
N HIS A 107 13.09 -29.01 -35.00
CA HIS A 107 11.64 -28.91 -35.22
C HIS A 107 10.93 -28.34 -33.98
N GLU A 108 11.30 -28.80 -32.81
CA GLU A 108 10.72 -28.31 -31.56
C GLU A 108 11.08 -26.82 -31.33
N LEU A 109 12.32 -26.41 -31.58
CA LEU A 109 12.70 -25.00 -31.53
C LEU A 109 11.90 -24.13 -32.51
N TYR A 110 11.62 -24.64 -33.71
CA TYR A 110 10.74 -23.95 -34.66
C TYR A 110 9.33 -23.79 -34.08
N ASN A 111 8.76 -24.83 -33.49
CA ASN A 111 7.45 -24.78 -32.86
C ASN A 111 7.41 -23.79 -31.68
N LEU A 112 8.38 -23.86 -30.79
CA LEU A 112 8.49 -22.95 -29.64
C LEU A 112 8.56 -21.49 -30.09
N LYS A 113 9.35 -21.20 -31.11
CA LYS A 113 9.45 -19.83 -31.68
C LYS A 113 8.08 -19.32 -32.15
N TYR A 114 7.31 -20.10 -32.89
CA TYR A 114 6.03 -19.68 -33.44
C TYR A 114 4.84 -19.84 -32.48
N ARG A 115 5.04 -20.43 -31.30
CA ARG A 115 4.14 -20.26 -30.16
C ARG A 115 4.26 -18.85 -29.56
N LEU A 116 5.43 -18.24 -29.66
CA LEU A 116 5.73 -16.93 -29.10
C LEU A 116 5.53 -15.78 -30.10
N LEU A 117 5.75 -16.04 -31.39
CA LEU A 117 5.60 -15.06 -32.47
C LEU A 117 4.48 -15.46 -33.45
N LEU A 118 3.93 -14.46 -34.13
CA LEU A 118 3.01 -14.71 -35.22
C LEU A 118 3.78 -15.17 -36.47
N LYS A 119 3.41 -16.30 -37.05
CA LYS A 119 4.13 -16.87 -38.21
C LYS A 119 4.18 -15.94 -39.43
N HIS A 120 3.12 -15.16 -39.66
CA HIS A 120 3.00 -14.22 -40.77
C HIS A 120 3.62 -12.84 -40.48
N GLN A 121 3.95 -12.57 -39.23
CA GLN A 121 4.56 -11.33 -38.73
C GLN A 121 5.62 -11.71 -37.70
N ALA A 122 6.73 -12.26 -38.16
CA ALA A 122 7.77 -12.88 -37.33
C ALA A 122 8.47 -11.93 -36.33
N THR A 123 8.15 -10.64 -36.35
CA THR A 123 8.58 -9.63 -35.38
C THR A 123 7.53 -9.36 -34.29
N ASP A 124 6.30 -9.85 -34.49
CA ASP A 124 5.18 -9.54 -33.61
C ASP A 124 4.94 -10.65 -32.60
N PRO A 125 5.02 -10.38 -31.29
CA PRO A 125 4.69 -11.31 -30.26
C PRO A 125 3.21 -11.73 -30.30
N ARG A 126 2.95 -13.01 -30.00
CA ARG A 126 1.58 -13.54 -29.87
C ARG A 126 0.89 -13.05 -28.61
N VAL A 127 1.64 -12.86 -27.53
CA VAL A 127 1.18 -12.20 -26.30
C VAL A 127 1.78 -10.81 -26.27
N GLU A 128 0.94 -9.80 -26.24
CA GLU A 128 1.34 -8.41 -26.13
C GLU A 128 1.01 -7.90 -24.72
N PRO A 129 1.99 -7.84 -23.80
CA PRO A 129 1.79 -7.27 -22.47
C PRO A 129 1.42 -5.78 -22.56
N SER A 130 0.75 -5.28 -21.51
CA SER A 130 0.38 -3.87 -21.42
C SER A 130 1.58 -2.95 -21.65
N HIS A 131 1.37 -1.83 -22.33
CA HIS A 131 2.38 -0.78 -22.49
C HIS A 131 2.63 0.00 -21.18
N GLN A 132 1.84 -0.26 -20.13
CA GLN A 132 2.02 0.33 -18.81
C GLN A 132 3.38 -0.08 -18.23
N ASN A 133 4.08 0.87 -17.61
CA ASN A 133 5.40 0.67 -17.02
C ASN A 133 6.41 -0.04 -17.94
N LYS A 134 6.26 0.14 -19.27
CA LYS A 134 7.14 -0.45 -20.29
C LYS A 134 7.13 -2.00 -20.34
N ASN A 135 6.09 -2.66 -19.80
CA ASN A 135 6.02 -4.13 -19.78
C ASN A 135 6.15 -4.75 -21.18
N ASN A 136 5.56 -4.15 -22.21
CA ASN A 136 5.71 -4.63 -23.57
C ASN A 136 7.17 -4.53 -24.06
N GLN A 137 7.87 -3.43 -23.77
CA GLN A 137 9.29 -3.27 -24.09
C GLN A 137 10.15 -4.30 -23.34
N ASP A 138 9.88 -4.50 -22.05
CA ASP A 138 10.57 -5.48 -21.22
C ASP A 138 10.37 -6.91 -21.76
N TYR A 139 9.16 -7.24 -22.19
CA TYR A 139 8.83 -8.55 -22.76
C TYR A 139 9.57 -8.79 -24.11
N LYS A 140 9.55 -7.81 -25.01
CA LYS A 140 10.31 -7.89 -26.26
C LYS A 140 11.81 -8.03 -26.03
N ALA A 141 12.36 -7.29 -25.05
CA ALA A 141 13.76 -7.41 -24.65
C ALA A 141 14.08 -8.81 -24.10
N VAL A 142 13.15 -9.46 -23.37
CA VAL A 142 13.30 -10.86 -22.96
C VAL A 142 13.31 -11.79 -24.17
N LEU A 143 12.41 -11.64 -25.13
CA LEU A 143 12.41 -12.46 -26.35
C LEU A 143 13.70 -12.31 -27.16
N LYS A 144 14.29 -11.10 -27.19
CA LYS A 144 15.63 -10.87 -27.76
C LYS A 144 16.71 -11.61 -26.96
N HIS A 145 16.69 -11.49 -25.64
CA HIS A 145 17.65 -12.17 -24.76
C HIS A 145 17.59 -13.70 -24.93
N ALA A 146 16.39 -14.23 -25.14
CA ALA A 146 16.17 -15.67 -25.43
C ALA A 146 16.62 -16.08 -26.85
N GLY A 147 17.01 -15.15 -27.74
CA GLY A 147 17.41 -15.42 -29.11
C GLY A 147 16.25 -15.58 -30.11
N ILE A 148 15.03 -15.18 -29.73
CA ILE A 148 13.80 -15.31 -30.54
C ILE A 148 13.60 -14.12 -31.45
N LEU A 149 13.81 -12.89 -30.94
CA LEU A 149 13.81 -11.62 -31.69
C LEU A 149 15.24 -11.14 -31.93
N ARG A 150 15.47 -10.33 -32.98
CA ARG A 150 16.81 -9.86 -33.36
C ARG A 150 17.07 -8.39 -33.05
N ASP A 151 16.12 -7.49 -33.30
CA ASP A 151 16.37 -6.04 -33.39
C ASP A 151 15.48 -5.27 -32.37
N GLU A 152 15.68 -5.53 -31.08
CA GLU A 152 14.98 -4.79 -30.03
C GLU A 152 15.97 -4.08 -29.10
N ASP A 153 15.65 -2.86 -28.68
CA ASP A 153 16.45 -2.12 -27.70
C ASP A 153 16.31 -2.71 -26.30
N ASN A 154 17.40 -2.75 -25.55
CA ASN A 154 17.36 -3.12 -24.15
C ASN A 154 16.95 -1.91 -23.30
N PRO A 155 15.78 -1.92 -22.65
CA PRO A 155 15.37 -0.84 -21.76
C PRO A 155 16.33 -0.71 -20.56
N PRO A 156 16.52 0.50 -20.02
CA PRO A 156 17.39 0.71 -18.87
C PRO A 156 16.88 -0.09 -17.66
N ASN A 157 17.81 -0.61 -16.87
CA ASN A 157 17.53 -1.40 -15.66
C ASN A 157 16.69 -2.69 -15.90
N LEU A 158 16.75 -3.26 -17.10
CA LEU A 158 15.99 -4.47 -17.45
C LEU A 158 16.14 -5.59 -16.41
N GLY A 159 17.35 -5.80 -15.88
CA GLY A 159 17.63 -6.84 -14.89
C GLY A 159 16.83 -6.71 -13.57
N ASN A 160 16.36 -5.53 -13.23
CA ASN A 160 15.54 -5.28 -12.03
C ASN A 160 14.04 -5.38 -12.29
N ARG A 161 13.62 -5.50 -13.54
CA ARG A 161 12.21 -5.55 -13.93
C ARG A 161 11.61 -6.93 -13.73
N ARG A 162 10.33 -6.98 -13.33
CA ARG A 162 9.64 -8.22 -12.96
C ARG A 162 9.58 -9.24 -14.08
N ILE A 163 9.31 -8.82 -15.31
CA ILE A 163 9.27 -9.69 -16.49
C ILE A 163 10.63 -10.38 -16.69
N MET A 164 11.73 -9.63 -16.60
CA MET A 164 13.07 -10.21 -16.70
C MET A 164 13.41 -11.12 -15.51
N LYS A 165 12.96 -10.76 -14.29
CA LYS A 165 13.15 -11.63 -13.11
C LYS A 165 12.39 -12.94 -13.24
N ALA A 166 11.16 -12.92 -13.77
CA ALA A 166 10.39 -14.14 -14.04
C ALA A 166 11.08 -15.04 -15.07
N TYR A 167 11.54 -14.46 -16.17
CA TYR A 167 12.28 -15.19 -17.18
C TYR A 167 13.57 -15.83 -16.63
N ARG A 168 14.37 -15.06 -15.86
CA ARG A 168 15.59 -15.58 -15.21
C ARG A 168 15.29 -16.68 -14.21
N TYR A 169 14.22 -16.56 -13.46
CA TYR A 169 13.78 -17.61 -12.55
C TYR A 169 13.55 -18.93 -13.30
N PHE A 170 12.85 -18.88 -14.45
CA PHE A 170 12.63 -20.08 -15.26
C PHE A 170 13.94 -20.61 -15.87
N GLU A 171 14.84 -19.75 -16.37
CA GLU A 171 16.16 -20.17 -16.83
C GLU A 171 16.97 -20.85 -15.71
N GLU A 172 16.97 -20.28 -14.50
CA GLU A 172 17.65 -20.87 -13.34
C GLU A 172 17.08 -22.25 -12.99
N ARG A 173 15.77 -22.40 -12.98
CA ARG A 173 15.10 -23.69 -12.71
C ARG A 173 15.45 -24.74 -13.76
N LEU A 174 15.47 -24.37 -15.04
CA LEU A 174 15.82 -25.26 -16.15
C LEU A 174 17.32 -25.59 -16.20
N GLY A 175 18.18 -24.71 -15.66
CA GLY A 175 19.63 -24.89 -15.59
C GLY A 175 20.13 -25.65 -14.37
N GLN A 176 19.25 -26.05 -13.44
CA GLN A 176 19.64 -26.75 -12.22
C GLN A 176 20.35 -28.07 -12.52
N GLN A 177 21.38 -28.36 -11.73
CA GLN A 177 22.12 -29.62 -11.78
C GLN A 177 21.74 -30.47 -10.56
N ASN A 178 21.68 -31.79 -10.76
CA ASN A 178 21.53 -32.73 -9.67
C ASN A 178 22.85 -32.90 -8.88
N GLU A 179 22.80 -33.66 -7.79
CA GLU A 179 23.97 -33.91 -6.92
C GLU A 179 25.17 -34.51 -7.67
N ASN A 180 24.96 -35.15 -8.84
CA ASN A 180 25.99 -35.72 -9.69
C ASN A 180 26.50 -34.78 -10.78
N GLY A 181 26.13 -33.47 -10.75
CA GLY A 181 26.55 -32.46 -11.72
C GLY A 181 25.86 -32.57 -13.10
N LYS A 182 24.89 -33.49 -13.28
CA LYS A 182 24.07 -33.57 -14.50
C LYS A 182 22.95 -32.57 -14.44
N ARG A 183 22.64 -31.93 -15.59
CA ARG A 183 21.47 -31.08 -15.71
C ARG A 183 20.20 -31.88 -15.39
N GLN A 184 19.32 -31.30 -14.57
CA GLN A 184 18.02 -31.92 -14.27
C GLN A 184 17.14 -31.96 -15.53
N PHE A 185 17.25 -30.94 -16.40
CA PHE A 185 16.57 -30.87 -17.69
C PHE A 185 17.61 -30.98 -18.82
N ASP A 186 17.91 -32.20 -19.23
CA ASP A 186 18.59 -32.49 -20.50
C ASP A 186 17.62 -32.42 -21.68
N SER A 187 18.02 -32.82 -22.88
CA SER A 187 17.18 -32.76 -24.07
C SER A 187 15.86 -33.50 -23.91
N GLU A 188 15.90 -34.69 -23.30
CA GLU A 188 14.70 -35.49 -23.05
C GLU A 188 13.81 -34.90 -21.97
N GLY A 189 14.39 -34.44 -20.86
CA GLY A 189 13.66 -33.75 -19.78
C GLY A 189 12.98 -32.47 -20.24
N LEU A 190 13.61 -31.72 -21.16
CA LEU A 190 12.99 -30.52 -21.78
C LEU A 190 11.82 -30.91 -22.68
N ARG A 191 11.91 -31.98 -23.47
CA ARG A 191 10.79 -32.47 -24.30
C ARG A 191 9.61 -32.89 -23.43
N GLN A 192 9.84 -33.67 -22.37
CA GLN A 192 8.79 -34.04 -21.43
C GLN A 192 8.13 -32.85 -20.76
N LEU A 193 8.89 -31.80 -20.40
CA LEU A 193 8.34 -30.58 -19.87
C LEU A 193 7.51 -29.81 -20.92
N ILE A 194 7.98 -29.78 -22.18
CA ILE A 194 7.23 -29.18 -23.29
C ILE A 194 5.91 -29.87 -23.50
N ASP A 195 5.89 -31.23 -23.47
CA ASP A 195 4.66 -32.00 -23.62
C ASP A 195 3.67 -31.71 -22.49
N LYS A 196 4.13 -31.69 -21.23
CA LYS A 196 3.31 -31.32 -20.08
C LYS A 196 2.76 -29.88 -20.20
N LEU A 197 3.59 -28.92 -20.61
CA LEU A 197 3.19 -27.54 -20.82
C LEU A 197 2.19 -27.40 -21.97
N ASN A 198 2.41 -28.13 -23.07
CA ASN A 198 1.54 -28.13 -24.24
C ASN A 198 0.15 -28.68 -23.93
N GLU A 199 0.07 -29.72 -23.11
CA GLU A 199 -1.18 -30.39 -22.74
C GLU A 199 -1.86 -29.76 -21.51
N ALA A 200 -1.14 -28.96 -20.72
CA ALA A 200 -1.75 -28.21 -19.64
C ALA A 200 -2.93 -27.38 -20.16
N SER A 201 -4.01 -27.31 -19.39
CA SER A 201 -5.28 -26.81 -19.89
C SER A 201 -5.70 -25.47 -19.26
N LEU A 202 -6.36 -24.64 -20.07
CA LEU A 202 -6.93 -23.36 -19.69
C LEU A 202 -8.37 -23.27 -20.21
N VAL A 203 -9.28 -22.78 -19.39
CA VAL A 203 -10.62 -22.39 -19.86
C VAL A 203 -10.56 -21.00 -20.49
N LYS A 204 -10.71 -20.93 -21.81
CA LYS A 204 -10.85 -19.66 -22.53
C LYS A 204 -12.34 -19.27 -22.57
N ILE A 205 -12.64 -18.09 -22.05
CA ILE A 205 -13.97 -17.53 -22.01
C ILE A 205 -13.99 -16.25 -22.86
N GLU A 206 -14.83 -16.25 -23.90
CA GLU A 206 -15.07 -15.07 -24.71
C GLU A 206 -16.38 -14.41 -24.29
N VAL A 207 -16.36 -13.09 -24.10
CA VAL A 207 -17.51 -12.27 -23.75
C VAL A 207 -17.71 -11.15 -24.75
N ASN A 208 -18.93 -10.57 -24.77
CA ASN A 208 -19.29 -9.56 -25.77
C ASN A 208 -18.87 -8.14 -25.37
N SER A 209 -18.66 -7.87 -24.09
CA SER A 209 -18.38 -6.53 -23.57
C SER A 209 -17.54 -6.54 -22.31
N HIS A 210 -16.92 -5.40 -22.01
CA HIS A 210 -16.21 -5.19 -20.76
C HIS A 210 -17.11 -5.37 -19.53
N SER A 211 -18.36 -4.95 -19.60
CA SER A 211 -19.33 -5.15 -18.53
C SER A 211 -19.61 -6.63 -18.26
N ASP A 212 -19.71 -7.44 -19.32
CA ASP A 212 -19.89 -8.89 -19.18
C ASP A 212 -18.65 -9.57 -18.61
N ALA A 213 -17.47 -9.16 -19.08
CA ALA A 213 -16.19 -9.64 -18.57
C ALA A 213 -16.05 -9.36 -17.08
N PHE A 214 -16.46 -8.19 -16.65
CA PHE A 214 -16.43 -7.74 -15.28
C PHE A 214 -17.31 -8.59 -14.35
N ILE A 215 -18.59 -8.78 -14.70
CA ILE A 215 -19.54 -9.59 -13.92
C ILE A 215 -19.03 -11.03 -13.77
N LEU A 216 -18.49 -11.57 -14.87
CA LEU A 216 -17.95 -12.92 -14.88
C LEU A 216 -16.69 -13.03 -13.99
N PHE A 217 -15.79 -12.05 -14.09
CA PHE A 217 -14.59 -11.97 -13.26
C PHE A 217 -14.92 -11.97 -11.76
N GLU A 218 -15.90 -11.14 -11.32
CA GLU A 218 -16.34 -11.13 -9.92
C GLU A 218 -16.87 -12.50 -9.47
N SER A 219 -17.56 -13.23 -10.36
CA SER A 219 -18.16 -14.53 -10.03
C SER A 219 -17.14 -15.67 -9.97
N LEU A 220 -16.07 -15.62 -10.76
CA LEU A 220 -15.08 -16.69 -10.90
C LEU A 220 -13.85 -16.54 -9.98
N ASN A 221 -13.65 -15.35 -9.40
CA ASN A 221 -12.37 -15.01 -8.75
C ASN A 221 -12.25 -15.53 -7.31
N ASN A 222 -12.19 -16.86 -7.17
CA ASN A 222 -11.87 -17.54 -5.90
C ASN A 222 -10.39 -17.99 -5.77
N ARG A 223 -9.56 -17.81 -6.81
CA ARG A 223 -8.16 -18.26 -6.82
C ARG A 223 -7.28 -17.30 -7.61
N GLY A 224 -6.63 -16.36 -6.94
CA GLY A 224 -5.65 -15.43 -7.54
C GLY A 224 -5.55 -14.14 -6.73
N GLU A 225 -4.60 -13.24 -7.07
CA GLU A 225 -4.63 -11.87 -6.54
C GLU A 225 -5.83 -11.14 -7.14
N PRO A 226 -6.88 -10.84 -6.35
CA PRO A 226 -8.10 -10.22 -6.86
C PRO A 226 -7.79 -8.84 -7.45
N LEU A 227 -8.50 -8.47 -8.52
CA LEU A 227 -8.54 -7.07 -8.95
C LEU A 227 -9.05 -6.23 -7.77
N SER A 228 -8.38 -5.14 -7.49
CA SER A 228 -8.83 -4.22 -6.45
C SER A 228 -10.13 -3.53 -6.87
N ALA A 229 -10.90 -3.05 -5.89
CA ALA A 229 -12.08 -2.23 -6.17
C ALA A 229 -11.74 -1.03 -7.08
N LEU A 230 -10.54 -0.48 -6.92
CA LEU A 230 -10.02 0.60 -7.75
C LEU A 230 -9.87 0.19 -9.21
N ASP A 231 -9.29 -1.00 -9.49
CA ASP A 231 -9.13 -1.50 -10.87
C ASP A 231 -10.47 -1.72 -11.55
N LEU A 232 -11.44 -2.22 -10.81
CA LEU A 232 -12.78 -2.48 -11.30
C LEU A 232 -13.50 -1.17 -11.65
N ILE A 233 -13.44 -0.18 -10.77
CA ILE A 233 -14.04 1.15 -11.00
C ILE A 233 -13.36 1.84 -12.19
N LYS A 234 -12.01 1.79 -12.27
CA LYS A 234 -11.25 2.30 -13.41
C LYS A 234 -11.71 1.68 -14.72
N ASN A 235 -11.73 0.35 -14.79
CA ASN A 235 -12.08 -0.38 -16.02
C ASN A 235 -13.50 -0.02 -16.49
N LYS A 236 -14.47 0.00 -15.56
CA LYS A 236 -15.85 0.43 -15.87
C LYS A 236 -15.90 1.86 -16.37
N LEU A 237 -15.19 2.78 -15.71
CA LEU A 237 -15.17 4.20 -16.08
C LEU A 237 -14.59 4.40 -17.48
N LEU A 238 -13.45 3.80 -17.78
CA LEU A 238 -12.79 3.92 -19.08
C LEU A 238 -13.63 3.31 -20.20
N ALA A 239 -14.22 2.14 -19.97
CA ALA A 239 -15.09 1.47 -20.94
C ALA A 239 -16.35 2.31 -21.26
N VAL A 240 -16.97 2.96 -20.27
CA VAL A 240 -18.14 3.80 -20.49
C VAL A 240 -17.78 5.07 -21.24
N LEU A 241 -16.67 5.74 -20.91
CA LEU A 241 -16.18 6.95 -21.58
C LEU A 241 -15.87 6.69 -23.06
N GLU A 242 -15.23 5.56 -23.37
CA GLU A 242 -14.95 5.15 -24.74
C GLU A 242 -16.25 4.89 -25.53
N LYS A 243 -17.18 4.10 -24.96
CA LYS A 243 -18.47 3.82 -25.58
C LYS A 243 -19.27 5.09 -25.88
N GLN A 244 -19.20 6.08 -24.99
CA GLN A 244 -19.86 7.38 -25.18
C GLN A 244 -19.10 8.30 -26.16
N LYS A 245 -17.94 7.90 -26.66
CA LYS A 245 -17.04 8.73 -27.48
C LYS A 245 -16.68 10.06 -26.80
N ALA A 246 -16.71 10.09 -25.47
CA ALA A 246 -16.42 11.29 -24.68
C ALA A 246 -14.91 11.61 -24.64
N ALA A 247 -14.06 10.58 -24.72
CA ALA A 247 -12.62 10.70 -24.84
C ALA A 247 -12.06 9.36 -25.38
N SER A 248 -10.85 9.39 -25.95
CA SER A 248 -10.15 8.16 -26.30
C SER A 248 -9.74 7.40 -25.02
N ILE A 249 -9.56 6.08 -25.14
CA ILE A 249 -9.03 5.26 -24.04
C ILE A 249 -7.70 5.80 -23.51
N ASP A 250 -6.79 6.21 -24.43
CA ASP A 250 -5.46 6.71 -24.06
C ASP A 250 -5.53 8.03 -23.27
N GLU A 251 -6.40 8.95 -23.67
CA GLU A 251 -6.62 10.21 -22.94
C GLU A 251 -7.22 9.96 -21.55
N SER A 252 -8.26 9.11 -21.49
CA SER A 252 -8.91 8.74 -20.24
C SER A 252 -7.94 8.01 -19.30
N PHE A 253 -7.12 7.11 -19.82
CA PHE A 253 -6.11 6.40 -19.04
C PHE A 253 -5.02 7.35 -18.53
N THR A 254 -4.54 8.27 -19.36
CA THR A 254 -3.57 9.30 -18.96
C THR A 254 -4.13 10.18 -17.84
N LYS A 255 -5.40 10.60 -17.96
CA LYS A 255 -6.08 11.38 -16.91
C LYS A 255 -6.27 10.57 -15.63
N TRP A 256 -6.55 9.26 -15.73
CA TRP A 256 -6.64 8.38 -14.57
C TRP A 256 -5.29 8.27 -13.84
N ASN A 257 -4.20 8.07 -14.56
CA ASN A 257 -2.88 8.00 -13.96
C ASN A 257 -2.52 9.31 -13.24
N ARG A 258 -2.82 10.46 -13.83
CA ARG A 258 -2.65 11.76 -13.17
C ARG A 258 -3.53 11.91 -11.92
N LEU A 259 -4.71 11.29 -11.89
CA LEU A 259 -5.53 11.23 -10.68
C LEU A 259 -4.82 10.42 -9.60
N LEU A 260 -4.24 9.25 -9.94
CA LEU A 260 -3.53 8.41 -9.00
C LEU A 260 -2.24 9.06 -8.48
N GLU A 261 -1.52 9.83 -9.30
CA GLU A 261 -0.36 10.62 -8.87
C GLU A 261 -0.68 11.54 -7.68
N ASN A 262 -1.91 12.02 -7.58
CA ASN A 262 -2.38 12.79 -6.43
C ASN A 262 -2.70 11.93 -5.18
N LEU A 263 -2.74 10.59 -5.29
CA LEU A 263 -3.19 9.69 -4.23
C LEU A 263 -2.11 8.78 -3.69
N THR A 264 -0.88 8.91 -4.15
CA THR A 264 0.24 8.00 -3.88
C THR A 264 0.08 6.61 -4.52
N ASP A 265 1.13 5.78 -4.48
CA ASP A 265 1.10 4.41 -5.02
C ASP A 265 0.49 3.38 -4.05
N ASP A 266 -0.03 3.82 -2.90
CA ASP A 266 -0.64 2.95 -1.90
C ASP A 266 -2.13 2.72 -2.21
N TYR A 267 -2.46 1.48 -2.56
CA TYR A 267 -3.84 1.03 -2.82
C TYR A 267 -4.81 1.36 -1.68
N SER A 268 -4.35 1.30 -0.43
CA SER A 268 -5.19 1.58 0.74
C SER A 268 -5.60 3.05 0.79
N VAL A 269 -4.72 3.95 0.37
CA VAL A 269 -4.98 5.39 0.25
C VAL A 269 -5.96 5.66 -0.88
N GLN A 270 -5.75 5.03 -2.04
CA GLN A 270 -6.58 5.20 -3.23
C GLN A 270 -8.02 4.70 -2.99
N GLU A 271 -8.19 3.52 -2.40
CA GLU A 271 -9.50 2.98 -2.02
C GLU A 271 -10.19 3.84 -0.94
N ARG A 272 -9.42 4.30 0.05
CA ARG A 272 -9.91 5.21 1.09
C ARG A 272 -10.42 6.52 0.50
N PHE A 273 -9.69 7.11 -0.47
CA PHE A 273 -10.13 8.30 -1.18
C PHE A 273 -11.50 8.11 -1.84
N LEU A 274 -11.69 7.03 -2.59
CA LEU A 274 -12.97 6.75 -3.25
C LEU A 274 -14.13 6.68 -2.24
N ARG A 275 -13.94 5.98 -1.12
CA ARG A 275 -14.97 5.90 -0.07
C ARG A 275 -15.23 7.25 0.59
N GLN A 276 -14.19 8.00 0.90
CA GLN A 276 -14.30 9.30 1.54
C GLN A 276 -14.87 10.36 0.60
N TYR A 277 -14.55 10.33 -0.68
CA TYR A 277 -15.19 11.16 -1.69
C TYR A 277 -16.70 10.96 -1.71
N TYR A 278 -17.16 9.73 -1.87
CA TYR A 278 -18.60 9.47 -1.83
C TYR A 278 -19.24 9.97 -0.54
N ASN A 279 -18.68 9.60 0.60
CA ASN A 279 -19.21 9.94 1.91
C ASN A 279 -19.20 11.44 2.22
N ALA A 280 -18.23 12.18 1.68
CA ALA A 280 -18.17 13.64 1.82
C ALA A 280 -19.22 14.37 0.97
N PHE A 281 -19.60 13.81 -0.19
CA PHE A 281 -20.43 14.52 -1.19
C PHE A 281 -21.73 13.81 -1.56
N LYS A 282 -22.08 12.68 -0.93
CA LYS A 282 -23.29 11.87 -1.20
C LYS A 282 -24.61 12.64 -1.13
N PHE A 283 -24.61 13.79 -0.50
CA PHE A 283 -25.75 14.68 -0.38
C PHE A 283 -26.05 15.49 -1.66
N LYS A 284 -25.08 15.52 -2.60
CA LYS A 284 -25.29 16.16 -3.90
C LYS A 284 -26.07 15.21 -4.80
N ASP A 285 -27.10 15.71 -5.48
CA ASP A 285 -27.91 14.90 -6.42
C ASP A 285 -27.06 14.22 -7.50
N SER A 286 -25.93 14.84 -7.86
CA SER A 286 -25.01 14.28 -8.85
C SER A 286 -24.23 13.08 -8.34
N ILE A 287 -24.04 12.94 -7.01
CA ILE A 287 -23.20 11.93 -6.36
C ILE A 287 -24.02 10.95 -5.53
N GLY A 288 -25.11 11.41 -4.90
CA GLY A 288 -25.97 10.55 -4.09
C GLY A 288 -26.56 9.39 -4.89
N VAL A 289 -26.45 8.18 -4.36
CA VAL A 289 -27.01 6.95 -4.95
C VAL A 289 -28.06 6.39 -4.01
N LYS A 290 -29.32 6.27 -4.51
CA LYS A 290 -30.43 5.72 -3.73
C LYS A 290 -30.12 4.30 -3.25
N GLY A 291 -30.36 4.04 -1.98
CA GLY A 291 -30.08 2.74 -1.35
C GLY A 291 -28.67 2.59 -0.78
N PHE A 292 -27.78 3.59 -0.96
CA PHE A 292 -26.41 3.57 -0.43
C PHE A 292 -26.14 4.81 0.45
N PRO A 293 -26.61 4.82 1.69
CA PRO A 293 -26.41 5.97 2.58
C PRO A 293 -24.95 6.14 3.03
N LEU A 294 -24.13 5.11 2.86
CA LEU A 294 -22.71 5.11 3.26
C LEU A 294 -21.89 4.23 2.32
N ALA A 295 -20.76 4.72 1.84
CA ALA A 295 -19.76 3.92 1.15
C ALA A 295 -18.90 3.14 2.16
N THR A 296 -18.83 1.84 1.96
CA THR A 296 -18.02 0.88 2.70
C THR A 296 -17.12 0.09 1.72
N ARG A 297 -16.22 -0.74 2.22
CA ARG A 297 -15.43 -1.62 1.34
C ARG A 297 -16.30 -2.59 0.52
N SER A 298 -17.38 -3.07 1.11
CA SER A 298 -18.25 -4.08 0.48
C SER A 298 -19.17 -3.54 -0.61
N ASN A 299 -19.49 -2.24 -0.62
CA ASN A 299 -20.45 -1.66 -1.55
C ASN A 299 -19.90 -0.59 -2.49
N ILE A 300 -18.60 -0.27 -2.36
CA ILE A 300 -17.98 0.83 -3.12
C ILE A 300 -18.08 0.62 -4.63
N ILE A 301 -17.91 -0.59 -5.11
CA ILE A 301 -17.99 -0.93 -6.53
C ILE A 301 -19.41 -0.64 -7.05
N GLN A 302 -20.44 -1.14 -6.36
CA GLN A 302 -21.85 -0.92 -6.75
C GLN A 302 -22.23 0.57 -6.77
N ILE A 303 -21.70 1.35 -5.84
CA ILE A 303 -21.90 2.81 -5.81
C ILE A 303 -21.32 3.44 -7.05
N TYR A 304 -20.06 3.14 -7.38
CA TYR A 304 -19.38 3.74 -8.52
C TYR A 304 -19.91 3.27 -9.87
N GLU A 305 -20.38 2.04 -10.00
CA GLU A 305 -21.10 1.58 -11.18
C GLU A 305 -22.30 2.46 -11.46
N LYS A 306 -23.14 2.69 -10.45
CA LYS A 306 -24.34 3.55 -10.60
C LYS A 306 -23.98 5.01 -10.88
N LEU A 307 -22.90 5.54 -10.29
CA LEU A 307 -22.42 6.89 -10.56
C LEU A 307 -21.91 7.02 -12.00
N ILE A 308 -21.11 6.07 -12.46
CA ILE A 308 -20.56 6.03 -13.81
C ILE A 308 -21.65 5.87 -14.86
N ASP A 309 -22.63 4.99 -14.62
CA ASP A 309 -23.77 4.80 -15.51
C ASP A 309 -24.64 6.06 -15.61
N LYS A 310 -24.69 6.87 -14.53
CA LYS A 310 -25.42 8.14 -14.51
C LYS A 310 -24.72 9.23 -15.32
N ASP A 311 -23.44 9.47 -15.10
CA ASP A 311 -22.63 10.47 -15.81
C ASP A 311 -21.13 10.24 -15.59
N ALA A 312 -20.51 9.39 -16.41
CA ALA A 312 -19.11 9.03 -16.32
C ALA A 312 -18.17 10.24 -16.43
N THR A 313 -18.47 11.17 -17.34
CA THR A 313 -17.63 12.35 -17.61
C THR A 313 -17.60 13.29 -16.41
N LYS A 314 -18.76 13.57 -15.83
CA LYS A 314 -18.87 14.44 -14.66
C LYS A 314 -18.24 13.83 -13.42
N VAL A 315 -18.50 12.55 -13.17
CA VAL A 315 -17.90 11.79 -12.05
C VAL A 315 -16.39 11.80 -12.16
N PHE A 316 -15.84 11.53 -13.36
CA PHE A 316 -14.40 11.52 -13.55
C PHE A 316 -13.77 12.90 -13.38
N GLY A 317 -14.42 13.95 -13.90
CA GLY A 317 -13.97 15.33 -13.70
C GLY A 317 -13.94 15.73 -12.23
N ASP A 318 -15.01 15.42 -11.49
CA ASP A 318 -15.09 15.76 -10.06
C ASP A 318 -14.12 14.94 -9.21
N LEU A 319 -13.96 13.64 -9.47
CA LEU A 319 -12.94 12.81 -8.83
C LEU A 319 -11.54 13.38 -9.00
N PHE A 320 -11.21 13.82 -10.22
CA PHE A 320 -9.90 14.39 -10.52
C PHE A 320 -9.61 15.66 -9.70
N GLU A 321 -10.58 16.58 -9.64
CA GLU A 321 -10.44 17.82 -8.84
C GLU A 321 -10.39 17.53 -7.33
N LYS A 322 -11.19 16.58 -6.85
CA LYS A 322 -11.17 16.20 -5.42
C LYS A 322 -9.90 15.42 -5.03
N ALA A 323 -9.30 14.67 -5.96
CA ALA A 323 -8.00 14.03 -5.72
C ALA A 323 -6.89 15.07 -5.47
N LYS A 324 -6.88 16.19 -6.20
CA LYS A 324 -5.94 17.30 -5.95
C LYS A 324 -6.12 17.88 -4.54
N LEU A 325 -7.37 18.07 -4.09
CA LEU A 325 -7.64 18.55 -2.73
C LEU A 325 -7.24 17.51 -1.69
N TYR A 326 -7.46 16.23 -1.98
CA TYR A 326 -7.08 15.15 -1.10
C TYR A 326 -5.55 15.03 -0.96
N ASN A 327 -4.82 15.28 -2.05
CA ASN A 327 -3.36 15.35 -2.04
C ASN A 327 -2.84 16.37 -1.02
N ARG A 328 -3.44 17.55 -0.94
CA ARG A 328 -3.08 18.58 0.06
C ARG A 328 -3.19 18.08 1.51
N ILE A 329 -4.05 17.09 1.77
CA ILE A 329 -4.22 16.51 3.10
C ILE A 329 -3.18 15.41 3.35
N ILE A 330 -2.92 14.52 2.37
CA ILE A 330 -2.08 13.32 2.56
C ILE A 330 -0.60 13.54 2.25
N ALA A 331 -0.28 14.53 1.42
CA ALA A 331 1.08 14.94 1.06
C ALA A 331 1.18 16.47 1.09
N PRO A 332 1.00 17.09 2.26
CA PRO A 332 0.97 18.53 2.38
C PRO A 332 2.33 19.14 2.07
N ASP A 333 2.36 20.05 1.11
CA ASP A 333 3.50 20.89 0.78
C ASP A 333 3.21 22.36 1.11
N ASP A 334 4.27 23.18 1.18
CA ASP A 334 4.15 24.60 1.50
C ASP A 334 3.78 25.46 0.28
N GLU A 335 3.74 24.88 -0.94
CA GLU A 335 3.34 25.58 -2.16
C GLU A 335 1.80 25.63 -2.31
N THR A 336 1.13 24.50 -2.00
CA THR A 336 -0.33 24.38 -2.12
C THR A 336 -1.09 24.67 -0.84
N SER A 337 -0.39 24.76 0.30
CA SER A 337 -0.94 25.05 1.63
C SER A 337 -0.09 26.08 2.34
N THR A 338 -0.70 26.89 3.24
CA THR A 338 0.13 27.68 4.14
C THR A 338 0.96 26.75 5.03
N PRO A 339 2.22 27.12 5.39
CA PRO A 339 3.08 26.27 6.22
C PRO A 339 2.40 25.76 7.50
N THR A 340 1.54 26.58 8.10
CA THR A 340 0.79 26.25 9.32
C THR A 340 -0.25 25.16 9.06
N VAL A 341 -1.00 25.20 7.95
CA VAL A 341 -1.97 24.17 7.57
C VAL A 341 -1.26 22.87 7.21
N ALA A 342 -0.17 22.96 6.44
CA ALA A 342 0.63 21.81 6.05
C ALA A 342 1.18 21.07 7.29
N GLN A 343 1.63 21.82 8.32
CA GLN A 343 2.08 21.24 9.58
C GLN A 343 0.95 20.46 10.28
N GLN A 344 -0.25 21.02 10.37
CA GLN A 344 -1.38 20.34 11.01
C GLN A 344 -1.81 19.08 10.24
N PHE A 345 -1.73 19.08 8.93
CA PHE A 345 -2.02 17.88 8.13
C PHE A 345 -0.96 16.79 8.32
N ARG A 346 0.33 17.17 8.40
CA ARG A 346 1.41 16.24 8.80
C ARG A 346 1.16 15.64 10.20
N ASP A 347 0.70 16.44 11.14
CA ASP A 347 0.42 15.96 12.50
C ASP A 347 -0.80 15.03 12.54
N LEU A 348 -1.82 15.30 11.72
CA LEU A 348 -2.95 14.37 11.54
C LEU A 348 -2.51 13.02 10.95
N GLU A 349 -1.62 13.01 9.98
CA GLU A 349 -1.03 11.78 9.44
C GLU A 349 -0.27 11.02 10.55
N ARG A 350 0.60 11.70 11.28
CA ARG A 350 1.45 11.16 12.35
C ARG A 350 0.66 10.51 13.48
N ILE A 351 -0.51 11.07 13.82
CA ILE A 351 -1.42 10.50 14.84
C ILE A 351 -2.42 9.47 14.29
N GLY A 352 -2.35 9.14 12.99
CA GLY A 352 -3.29 8.21 12.37
C GLY A 352 -4.67 8.79 12.10
N GLY A 353 -4.74 10.08 11.76
CA GLY A 353 -5.98 10.85 11.60
C GLY A 353 -6.75 10.64 10.30
N ALA A 354 -6.49 9.55 9.56
CA ALA A 354 -7.12 9.29 8.26
C ALA A 354 -8.66 9.25 8.28
N SER A 355 -9.28 8.97 9.42
CA SER A 355 -10.74 9.03 9.59
C SER A 355 -11.32 10.44 9.47
N ALA A 356 -10.53 11.48 9.78
CA ALA A 356 -10.94 12.88 9.70
C ALA A 356 -10.83 13.45 8.27
N TYR A 357 -10.14 12.76 7.35
CA TYR A 357 -9.90 13.28 6.00
C TYR A 357 -11.20 13.47 5.19
N VAL A 358 -12.24 12.72 5.48
CA VAL A 358 -13.57 12.92 4.89
C VAL A 358 -14.14 14.31 5.22
N LEU A 359 -13.99 14.76 6.46
CA LEU A 359 -14.42 16.09 6.90
C LEU A 359 -13.54 17.17 6.27
N LEU A 360 -12.22 17.00 6.29
CA LEU A 360 -11.27 17.94 5.70
C LEU A 360 -11.47 18.10 4.19
N LEU A 361 -11.73 17.01 3.47
CA LEU A 361 -12.05 17.03 2.05
C LEU A 361 -13.31 17.85 1.76
N TYR A 362 -14.35 17.68 2.59
CA TYR A 362 -15.57 18.48 2.49
C TYR A 362 -15.30 19.97 2.76
N LEU A 363 -14.56 20.28 3.82
CA LEU A 363 -14.22 21.68 4.16
C LEU A 363 -13.41 22.36 3.05
N LEU A 364 -12.42 21.67 2.50
CA LEU A 364 -11.60 22.20 1.41
C LEU A 364 -12.38 22.44 0.12
N ALA A 365 -13.39 21.61 -0.16
CA ALA A 365 -14.10 21.63 -1.43
C ALA A 365 -15.36 22.49 -1.44
N ASP A 366 -16.21 22.32 -0.44
CA ASP A 366 -17.58 22.86 -0.43
C ASP A 366 -17.83 23.90 0.68
N ARG A 367 -16.92 23.97 1.65
CA ARG A 367 -17.04 24.95 2.74
C ARG A 367 -15.67 25.56 3.06
N PRO A 368 -15.05 26.30 2.14
CA PRO A 368 -13.83 27.03 2.43
C PRO A 368 -13.98 27.86 3.71
N THR A 369 -13.04 27.72 4.63
CA THR A 369 -13.07 28.38 5.91
C THR A 369 -11.71 28.99 6.23
N THR A 370 -11.70 30.15 6.87
CA THR A 370 -10.50 30.76 7.42
C THR A 370 -9.97 29.98 8.63
N ASP A 371 -10.82 29.16 9.25
CA ASP A 371 -10.52 28.45 10.50
C ASP A 371 -9.87 27.08 10.29
N LEU A 372 -9.45 26.75 9.06
CA LEU A 372 -8.92 25.43 8.73
C LEU A 372 -7.73 25.02 9.63
N VAL A 373 -6.86 25.97 9.99
CA VAL A 373 -5.74 25.73 10.93
C VAL A 373 -6.27 25.36 12.31
N ALA A 374 -7.24 26.14 12.82
CA ALA A 374 -7.82 25.92 14.15
C ALA A 374 -8.59 24.59 14.21
N ILE A 375 -9.38 24.28 13.18
CA ILE A 375 -10.10 23.01 13.05
C ILE A 375 -9.09 21.84 13.01
N SER A 376 -8.05 21.92 12.18
CA SER A 376 -7.06 20.86 12.08
C SER A 376 -6.30 20.66 13.39
N LYS A 377 -5.95 21.73 14.09
CA LYS A 377 -5.33 21.70 15.42
C LYS A 377 -6.24 21.06 16.46
N PHE A 378 -7.54 21.40 16.45
CA PHE A 378 -8.54 20.76 17.28
C PHE A 378 -8.61 19.26 17.01
N LEU A 379 -8.66 18.85 15.74
CA LEU A 379 -8.71 17.45 15.34
C LEU A 379 -7.46 16.67 15.78
N VAL A 380 -6.26 17.27 15.70
CA VAL A 380 -5.03 16.64 16.22
C VAL A 380 -5.15 16.39 17.73
N LYS A 381 -5.53 17.42 18.51
CA LYS A 381 -5.71 17.28 19.96
C LYS A 381 -6.76 16.22 20.31
N PHE A 382 -7.89 16.23 19.63
CA PHE A 382 -8.94 15.23 19.79
C PHE A 382 -8.43 13.83 19.50
N LEU A 383 -7.73 13.63 18.38
CA LEU A 383 -7.23 12.31 17.98
C LEU A 383 -6.15 11.78 18.91
N VAL A 384 -5.30 12.63 19.48
CA VAL A 384 -4.34 12.22 20.53
C VAL A 384 -5.11 11.68 21.74
N ARG A 385 -6.08 12.44 22.26
CA ARG A 385 -6.90 12.01 23.41
C ARG A 385 -7.66 10.74 23.08
N ARG A 386 -8.30 10.69 21.92
CA ARG A 386 -9.07 9.55 21.45
C ARG A 386 -8.21 8.27 21.32
N ASN A 387 -7.02 8.37 20.76
CA ASN A 387 -6.16 7.21 20.53
C ASN A 387 -5.63 6.59 21.84
N LEU A 388 -5.66 7.34 22.93
CA LEU A 388 -5.26 6.87 24.25
C LEU A 388 -6.45 6.47 25.14
N THR A 389 -7.66 6.96 24.85
CA THR A 389 -8.85 6.69 25.67
C THR A 389 -9.86 5.77 25.00
N ASP A 390 -9.70 5.49 23.69
CA ASP A 390 -10.67 4.82 22.82
C ASP A 390 -12.09 5.43 22.86
N LEU A 391 -12.19 6.73 23.12
CA LEU A 391 -13.46 7.45 23.17
C LEU A 391 -13.49 8.56 22.10
N PRO A 392 -14.39 8.48 21.11
CA PRO A 392 -15.31 7.38 20.79
C PRO A 392 -14.59 6.15 20.20
N PRO A 393 -15.23 4.98 20.19
CA PRO A 393 -14.64 3.76 19.63
C PRO A 393 -14.27 3.88 18.16
N THR A 394 -13.24 3.16 17.74
CA THR A 394 -12.71 3.19 16.34
C THR A 394 -13.80 2.98 15.29
N ARG A 395 -14.74 2.05 15.53
CA ARG A 395 -15.85 1.73 14.61
C ARG A 395 -16.79 2.90 14.31
N ASP A 396 -16.87 3.89 15.22
CA ASP A 396 -17.80 5.00 15.13
C ASP A 396 -17.17 6.26 14.53
N LEU A 397 -15.84 6.39 14.53
CA LEU A 397 -15.12 7.59 14.11
C LEU A 397 -15.51 8.08 12.71
N ALA A 398 -15.45 7.21 11.71
CA ALA A 398 -15.76 7.60 10.33
C ALA A 398 -17.22 8.07 10.21
N ARG A 399 -18.16 7.38 10.87
CA ARG A 399 -19.57 7.76 10.88
C ARG A 399 -19.79 9.10 11.57
N ASN A 400 -19.07 9.35 12.66
CA ASN A 400 -19.15 10.61 13.41
C ASN A 400 -18.70 11.80 12.54
N PHE A 401 -17.57 11.68 11.84
CA PHE A 401 -17.12 12.73 10.91
C PHE A 401 -18.09 12.94 9.73
N ILE A 402 -18.72 11.88 9.22
CA ILE A 402 -19.72 12.00 8.15
C ILE A 402 -21.00 12.68 8.68
N SER A 403 -21.48 12.34 9.88
CA SER A 403 -22.64 13.00 10.49
C SER A 403 -22.39 14.48 10.76
N LEU A 404 -21.15 14.84 11.08
CA LEU A 404 -20.74 16.24 11.29
C LEU A 404 -20.85 17.06 9.99
N ILE A 405 -20.57 16.47 8.84
CA ILE A 405 -20.79 17.13 7.54
C ILE A 405 -22.27 17.48 7.35
N GLU A 406 -23.19 16.62 7.77
CA GLU A 406 -24.63 16.87 7.66
C GLU A 406 -25.04 18.07 8.55
N VAL A 407 -24.49 18.17 9.77
CA VAL A 407 -24.72 19.33 10.65
C VAL A 407 -24.14 20.62 10.09
N LEU A 408 -22.90 20.55 9.58
CA LEU A 408 -22.26 21.71 8.95
C LEU A 408 -23.05 22.24 7.77
N ARG A 409 -23.64 21.35 6.97
CA ARG A 409 -24.51 21.70 5.83
C ARG A 409 -25.81 22.36 6.24
N SER A 410 -26.41 21.92 7.34
CA SER A 410 -27.65 22.50 7.86
C SER A 410 -27.47 23.94 8.41
N ARG A 411 -26.21 24.32 8.70
CA ARG A 411 -25.85 25.64 9.26
C ARG A 411 -24.76 26.32 8.40
N PRO A 412 -25.02 26.66 7.13
CA PRO A 412 -23.98 27.08 6.18
C PRO A 412 -23.31 28.41 6.54
N GLN A 413 -24.00 29.30 7.27
CA GLN A 413 -23.52 30.65 7.64
C GLN A 413 -22.84 30.67 9.00
N ALA A 414 -22.95 29.62 9.81
CA ALA A 414 -22.35 29.59 11.13
C ALA A 414 -20.86 29.24 11.06
N ASN A 415 -20.09 29.64 12.08
CA ASN A 415 -18.66 29.31 12.15
C ASN A 415 -18.46 27.81 12.24
N ALA A 416 -17.58 27.27 11.36
CA ALA A 416 -17.38 25.82 11.25
C ALA A 416 -16.69 25.23 12.49
N LEU A 417 -15.72 25.95 13.07
CA LEU A 417 -15.03 25.50 14.28
C LEU A 417 -15.99 25.41 15.48
N GLU A 418 -16.80 26.44 15.68
CA GLU A 418 -17.78 26.47 16.78
C GLU A 418 -18.78 25.30 16.67
N ILE A 419 -19.29 25.01 15.45
CA ILE A 419 -20.16 23.86 15.23
C ILE A 419 -19.44 22.57 15.61
N ILE A 420 -18.20 22.38 15.13
CA ILE A 420 -17.42 21.17 15.40
C ILE A 420 -17.22 21.00 16.90
N GLU A 421 -16.74 22.02 17.60
CA GLU A 421 -16.50 21.96 19.05
C GLU A 421 -17.80 21.68 19.83
N GLN A 422 -18.91 22.33 19.45
CA GLN A 422 -20.23 22.12 20.06
C GLN A 422 -20.72 20.69 19.88
N GLU A 423 -20.61 20.14 18.65
CA GLU A 423 -21.05 18.77 18.36
C GLU A 423 -20.20 17.72 19.11
N PHE A 424 -18.89 17.90 19.16
CA PHE A 424 -17.99 17.02 19.89
C PHE A 424 -18.29 17.00 21.39
N THR A 425 -18.57 18.16 21.97
CA THR A 425 -18.90 18.32 23.39
C THR A 425 -20.27 17.75 23.69
N SER A 426 -21.31 18.14 22.93
CA SER A 426 -22.71 17.74 23.20
C SER A 426 -22.93 16.24 23.02
N ARG A 427 -22.19 15.58 22.12
CA ARG A 427 -22.28 14.14 21.90
C ARG A 427 -21.35 13.32 22.79
N GLY A 428 -20.58 13.96 23.68
CA GLY A 428 -19.66 13.26 24.57
C GLY A 428 -18.52 12.54 23.84
N TRP A 429 -18.05 13.07 22.71
CA TRP A 429 -16.96 12.44 21.96
C TRP A 429 -15.57 12.77 22.52
N ILE A 430 -15.48 13.76 23.40
CA ILE A 430 -14.22 14.17 24.03
C ILE A 430 -14.10 13.49 25.39
N ALA A 431 -13.03 12.73 25.60
CA ALA A 431 -12.69 12.18 26.90
C ALA A 431 -12.42 13.32 27.90
N SER A 432 -12.88 13.20 29.16
CA SER A 432 -12.59 14.19 30.20
C SER A 432 -11.10 14.31 30.48
N ALA A 433 -10.65 15.45 31.00
CA ALA A 433 -9.27 15.66 31.42
C ALA A 433 -8.83 14.62 32.46
N ALA A 434 -9.72 14.23 33.38
CA ALA A 434 -9.43 13.22 34.40
C ALA A 434 -9.17 11.84 33.76
N PHE A 435 -10.03 11.40 32.85
CA PHE A 435 -9.83 10.12 32.16
C PHE A 435 -8.60 10.13 31.26
N PHE A 436 -8.36 11.23 30.55
CA PHE A 436 -7.15 11.38 29.74
C PHE A 436 -5.87 11.38 30.61
N ARG A 437 -5.89 12.04 31.78
CA ARG A 437 -4.80 12.00 32.77
C ARG A 437 -4.53 10.56 33.25
N GLU A 438 -5.56 9.81 33.59
CA GLU A 438 -5.46 8.42 34.02
C GLU A 438 -4.72 7.58 32.96
N LYS A 439 -5.14 7.70 31.71
CA LYS A 439 -4.52 6.97 30.58
C LYS A 439 -3.06 7.38 30.35
N LEU A 440 -2.75 8.66 30.40
CA LEU A 440 -1.38 9.18 30.26
C LEU A 440 -0.45 8.68 31.39
N ALA A 441 -0.98 8.47 32.60
CA ALA A 441 -0.21 8.00 33.76
C ALA A 441 -0.07 6.46 33.80
N GLY A 442 -0.78 5.72 32.97
CA GLY A 442 -0.71 4.26 32.87
C GLY A 442 0.42 3.75 31.97
N ASN A 443 0.29 2.49 31.54
CA ASN A 443 1.24 1.81 30.65
C ASN A 443 1.06 2.24 29.19
N LEU A 444 1.27 3.51 28.93
CA LEU A 444 0.93 4.20 27.69
C LEU A 444 1.55 3.57 26.44
N TYR A 445 2.82 3.15 26.53
CA TYR A 445 3.52 2.56 25.39
C TYR A 445 2.97 1.19 24.98
N GLU A 446 2.53 0.39 25.93
CA GLU A 446 1.90 -0.90 25.68
C GLU A 446 0.52 -0.72 25.00
N GLU A 447 -0.25 0.27 25.44
CA GLU A 447 -1.58 0.56 24.88
C GLU A 447 -1.50 1.11 23.45
N ASN A 448 -0.59 2.08 23.18
CA ASN A 448 -0.48 2.70 21.85
C ASN A 448 0.91 3.34 21.60
N VAL A 449 1.77 2.58 20.94
CA VAL A 449 3.16 3.01 20.62
C VAL A 449 3.18 4.32 19.82
N ASN A 450 2.30 4.46 18.81
CA ASN A 450 2.29 5.62 17.91
C ASN A 450 1.83 6.88 18.63
N ALA A 451 0.76 6.79 19.43
CA ALA A 451 0.27 7.92 20.22
C ALA A 451 1.29 8.30 21.31
N THR A 452 1.92 7.33 21.96
CA THR A 452 3.00 7.58 22.93
C THR A 452 4.15 8.33 22.30
N ARG A 453 4.62 7.89 21.13
CA ARG A 453 5.66 8.58 20.39
C ARG A 453 5.25 9.99 20.01
N PHE A 454 3.99 10.18 19.55
CA PHE A 454 3.47 11.49 19.21
C PHE A 454 3.47 12.44 20.42
N VAL A 455 3.05 11.98 21.59
CA VAL A 455 3.08 12.73 22.85
C VAL A 455 4.50 13.16 23.22
N LEU A 456 5.46 12.22 23.18
CA LEU A 456 6.87 12.53 23.46
C LEU A 456 7.45 13.54 22.47
N CYS A 457 7.21 13.36 21.18
CA CYS A 457 7.66 14.31 20.15
C CYS A 457 7.04 15.69 20.37
N SER A 458 5.73 15.78 20.67
CA SER A 458 5.04 17.05 20.89
C SER A 458 5.57 17.79 22.13
N ILE A 459 5.91 17.05 23.21
CA ILE A 459 6.53 17.66 24.39
C ILE A 459 7.92 18.22 24.04
N GLU A 460 8.75 17.46 23.31
CA GLU A 460 10.05 17.95 22.90
C GLU A 460 9.96 19.15 21.95
N GLU A 461 9.11 19.07 20.92
CA GLU A 461 8.90 20.12 19.91
C GLU A 461 8.42 21.45 20.54
N ALA A 462 7.59 21.38 21.59
CA ALA A 462 7.13 22.57 22.31
C ALA A 462 8.25 23.36 23.01
N HIS A 463 9.44 22.74 23.20
CA HIS A 463 10.61 23.34 23.84
C HIS A 463 11.77 23.57 22.86
N GLN A 464 11.59 23.27 21.59
CA GLN A 464 12.58 23.57 20.55
C GLN A 464 12.56 25.05 20.17
N THR A 465 13.73 25.58 19.84
CA THR A 465 13.90 26.92 19.27
C THR A 465 14.54 26.81 17.89
N ARG A 466 14.59 27.94 17.15
CA ARG A 466 15.25 27.95 15.82
C ARG A 466 16.73 27.56 15.91
N GLU A 467 17.41 27.88 17.01
CA GLU A 467 18.82 27.59 17.25
C GLU A 467 19.04 26.13 17.69
N LYS A 468 18.00 25.49 18.27
CA LYS A 468 18.04 24.10 18.74
C LYS A 468 16.87 23.34 18.15
N PHE A 469 16.96 23.08 16.86
CA PHE A 469 15.94 22.33 16.13
C PHE A 469 16.45 20.94 15.77
N THR A 470 15.64 19.92 16.08
CA THR A 470 15.85 18.54 15.67
C THR A 470 14.57 18.02 15.04
N ASP A 471 14.66 17.56 13.79
CA ASP A 471 13.52 16.88 13.14
C ASP A 471 13.36 15.47 13.72
N LEU A 472 12.42 15.34 14.66
CA LEU A 472 12.11 14.07 15.35
C LEU A 472 11.37 13.08 14.44
N TRP A 473 10.86 13.53 13.28
CA TRP A 473 10.09 12.73 12.34
C TRP A 473 10.92 12.24 11.15
N LYS A 474 12.18 12.63 11.10
CA LYS A 474 13.11 12.21 10.04
C LYS A 474 13.24 10.69 9.99
N ARG A 475 13.20 10.15 8.76
CA ARG A 475 13.37 8.72 8.48
C ARG A 475 14.72 8.45 7.82
N ASP A 476 15.22 7.25 8.00
CA ASP A 476 16.42 6.76 7.31
C ASP A 476 16.08 6.24 5.88
N SER A 477 17.08 5.74 5.18
CA SER A 477 16.93 5.20 3.82
C SER A 477 16.05 3.96 3.72
N ARG A 478 15.74 3.30 4.83
CA ARG A 478 14.84 2.13 4.92
C ARG A 478 13.41 2.53 5.25
N GLY A 479 13.18 3.82 5.58
CA GLY A 479 11.89 4.35 5.98
C GLY A 479 11.63 4.29 7.49
N ASP A 480 12.61 3.86 8.31
CA ASP A 480 12.50 3.82 9.76
C ASP A 480 12.77 5.19 10.40
N PHE A 481 12.10 5.51 11.50
CA PHE A 481 12.40 6.74 12.23
C PHE A 481 13.81 6.72 12.81
N ILE A 482 14.57 7.80 12.57
CA ILE A 482 15.89 7.99 13.19
C ILE A 482 15.77 8.12 14.71
N TRP A 483 14.79 8.93 15.16
CA TRP A 483 14.47 9.11 16.57
C TRP A 483 13.40 8.12 17.00
N THR A 484 13.75 7.20 17.88
CA THR A 484 12.87 6.13 18.38
C THR A 484 12.62 6.27 19.88
N VAL A 485 11.54 5.65 20.37
CA VAL A 485 11.28 5.62 21.81
C VAL A 485 12.25 4.67 22.48
N GLU A 486 12.91 5.15 23.52
CA GLU A 486 13.84 4.42 24.38
C GLU A 486 13.24 4.21 25.76
N HIS A 487 13.37 2.99 26.30
CA HIS A 487 13.03 2.65 27.66
C HIS A 487 14.24 2.88 28.57
N ILE A 488 14.11 3.79 29.52
CA ILE A 488 15.20 4.12 30.46
C ILE A 488 15.52 2.89 31.30
N PHE A 489 14.55 2.34 32.04
CA PHE A 489 14.61 0.99 32.61
C PHE A 489 14.27 0.00 31.50
N PRO A 490 15.16 -0.96 31.16
CA PRO A 490 15.00 -1.81 29.99
C PRO A 490 13.77 -2.70 30.02
N GLN A 491 13.09 -2.83 28.85
CA GLN A 491 11.91 -3.68 28.72
C GLN A 491 12.22 -5.18 28.53
N GLY A 492 13.48 -5.55 28.29
CA GLY A 492 13.89 -6.92 28.01
C GLY A 492 13.58 -7.90 29.14
N ALA A 493 13.30 -9.18 28.81
CA ALA A 493 12.99 -10.22 29.79
C ALA A 493 14.14 -10.46 30.79
N ASN A 494 15.38 -10.35 30.34
CA ASN A 494 16.58 -10.48 31.15
C ASN A 494 16.96 -9.10 31.69
N ILE A 495 16.67 -8.84 32.97
CA ILE A 495 17.01 -7.58 33.64
C ILE A 495 18.48 -7.64 34.06
N PRO A 496 19.32 -6.69 33.60
CA PRO A 496 20.74 -6.63 34.02
C PRO A 496 20.90 -6.44 35.54
N ALA A 497 21.94 -7.03 36.13
CA ALA A 497 22.20 -7.00 37.57
C ALA A 497 22.21 -5.58 38.17
N ALA A 498 22.75 -4.59 37.43
CA ALA A 498 22.74 -3.20 37.87
C ALA A 498 21.30 -2.66 38.06
N TRP A 499 20.36 -3.07 37.23
CA TRP A 499 18.94 -2.68 37.34
C TRP A 499 18.22 -3.48 38.41
N VAL A 500 18.54 -4.78 38.58
CA VAL A 500 18.01 -5.59 39.70
C VAL A 500 18.39 -4.96 41.04
N GLN A 501 19.61 -4.48 41.18
CA GLN A 501 20.06 -3.81 42.41
C GLN A 501 19.28 -2.52 42.68
N VAL A 502 19.02 -1.69 41.66
CA VAL A 502 18.35 -0.38 41.83
C VAL A 502 16.84 -0.50 41.99
N ILE A 503 16.19 -1.34 41.18
CA ILE A 503 14.74 -1.43 41.14
C ILE A 503 14.21 -2.48 42.14
N GLY A 504 14.90 -3.61 42.29
CA GLY A 504 14.47 -4.75 43.10
C GLY A 504 15.25 -4.94 44.39
N ASN A 505 16.10 -3.97 44.76
CA ASN A 505 16.99 -4.09 45.94
C ASN A 505 17.80 -5.40 45.96
N GLY A 506 18.22 -5.88 44.80
CA GLY A 506 18.94 -7.14 44.62
C GLY A 506 18.06 -8.37 44.41
N ASP A 507 16.74 -8.25 44.54
CA ASP A 507 15.78 -9.33 44.25
C ASP A 507 15.31 -9.30 42.80
N GLN A 508 15.61 -10.37 42.07
CA GLN A 508 15.25 -10.54 40.64
C GLN A 508 13.73 -10.63 40.45
N ALA A 509 13.00 -11.30 41.32
CA ALA A 509 11.56 -11.47 41.23
C ALA A 509 10.86 -10.14 41.46
N GLN A 510 11.30 -9.38 42.48
CA GLN A 510 10.79 -8.04 42.75
C GLN A 510 11.09 -7.08 41.58
N ALA A 511 12.32 -7.10 41.04
CA ALA A 511 12.69 -6.28 39.89
C ALA A 511 11.80 -6.58 38.68
N LYS A 512 11.48 -7.86 38.43
CA LYS A 512 10.56 -8.27 37.34
C LYS A 512 9.14 -7.75 37.57
N ALA A 513 8.58 -7.90 38.75
CA ALA A 513 7.25 -7.41 39.09
C ALA A 513 7.13 -5.89 38.91
N LEU A 514 8.14 -5.13 39.38
CA LEU A 514 8.20 -3.68 39.25
C LEU A 514 8.42 -3.22 37.79
N ARG A 515 9.20 -3.99 37.00
CA ARG A 515 9.34 -3.75 35.57
C ARG A 515 7.98 -3.85 34.88
N ASP A 516 7.25 -4.95 35.07
CA ASP A 516 5.97 -5.20 34.41
C ASP A 516 4.92 -4.12 34.75
N GLN A 517 5.05 -3.47 35.91
CA GLN A 517 4.16 -2.38 36.33
C GLN A 517 4.57 -1.00 35.79
N HIS A 518 5.87 -0.73 35.54
CA HIS A 518 6.34 0.64 35.34
C HIS A 518 7.10 0.85 34.03
N VAL A 519 7.51 -0.21 33.32
CA VAL A 519 8.39 -0.11 32.16
C VAL A 519 7.79 0.70 31.02
N HIS A 520 6.46 0.63 30.83
CA HIS A 520 5.72 1.29 29.76
C HIS A 520 5.10 2.64 30.15
N MET A 521 5.33 3.09 31.39
CA MET A 521 4.88 4.40 31.87
C MET A 521 5.63 5.54 31.16
N LEU A 522 4.95 6.65 30.91
CA LEU A 522 5.51 7.82 30.22
C LEU A 522 6.81 8.32 30.86
N GLY A 523 6.92 8.26 32.20
CA GLY A 523 8.13 8.65 32.94
C GLY A 523 9.35 7.79 32.65
N ASN A 524 9.17 6.53 32.22
CA ASN A 524 10.27 5.64 31.85
C ASN A 524 10.67 5.73 30.37
N LEU A 525 10.06 6.64 29.60
CA LEU A 525 10.26 6.74 28.17
C LEU A 525 10.98 8.03 27.78
N THR A 526 11.80 7.97 26.74
CA THR A 526 12.41 9.14 26.11
C THR A 526 12.63 8.89 24.62
N LEU A 527 13.19 9.86 23.90
CA LEU A 527 13.55 9.73 22.49
C LEU A 527 15.07 9.66 22.33
N THR A 528 15.53 8.79 21.44
CA THR A 528 16.96 8.66 21.10
C THR A 528 17.16 8.32 19.63
N GLY A 529 18.24 8.82 19.02
CA GLY A 529 18.72 8.40 17.71
C GLY A 529 19.67 7.18 17.77
N HIS A 530 19.92 6.62 18.96
CA HIS A 530 20.93 5.58 19.20
C HIS A 530 20.41 4.41 20.05
N ASN A 531 19.15 4.06 19.93
CA ASN A 531 18.48 3.06 20.76
C ASN A 531 19.24 1.73 20.84
N SER A 532 19.70 1.20 19.71
CA SER A 532 20.50 -0.05 19.66
C SER A 532 21.81 0.01 20.45
N LYS A 533 22.34 1.20 20.71
CA LYS A 533 23.59 1.40 21.47
C LYS A 533 23.35 1.62 22.96
N LEU A 534 22.16 1.97 23.36
CA LEU A 534 21.76 2.15 24.77
C LEU A 534 21.30 0.82 25.38
N GLY A 535 20.31 0.17 24.78
CA GLY A 535 19.86 -1.19 25.10
C GLY A 535 19.75 -1.48 26.60
N ASN A 536 20.36 -2.60 27.03
CA ASN A 536 20.30 -3.09 28.41
C ASN A 536 21.39 -2.53 29.35
N LYS A 537 22.05 -1.43 28.98
CA LYS A 537 23.10 -0.81 29.81
C LYS A 537 22.54 -0.20 31.10
N SER A 538 23.39 -0.03 32.11
CA SER A 538 23.05 0.67 33.36
C SER A 538 22.64 2.12 33.09
N PHE A 539 21.92 2.74 34.04
CA PHE A 539 21.45 4.12 33.88
C PHE A 539 22.59 5.10 33.62
N THR A 540 23.70 5.01 34.36
CA THR A 540 24.86 5.89 34.18
C THR A 540 25.53 5.71 32.84
N GLU A 541 25.67 4.48 32.35
CA GLU A 541 26.20 4.22 31.00
C GLU A 541 25.32 4.78 29.91
N LYS A 542 23.98 4.68 30.04
CA LYS A 542 23.03 5.28 29.12
C LYS A 542 23.09 6.81 29.17
N ARG A 543 23.16 7.39 30.38
CA ARG A 543 23.23 8.84 30.58
C ARG A 543 24.50 9.45 29.96
N ASP A 544 25.64 8.88 30.26
CA ASP A 544 26.98 9.44 29.93
C ASP A 544 27.52 8.94 28.58
N ARG A 545 26.70 8.21 27.77
CA ARG A 545 27.12 7.67 26.49
C ARG A 545 27.55 8.77 25.53
N LYS A 546 28.73 8.57 24.92
CA LYS A 546 29.30 9.42 23.87
C LYS A 546 29.47 8.61 22.58
N ASP A 547 29.47 9.30 21.45
CA ASP A 547 29.85 8.76 20.15
C ASP A 547 31.38 8.80 19.95
N SER A 548 31.84 8.44 18.75
CA SER A 548 33.26 8.44 18.40
C SER A 548 33.89 9.84 18.35
N SER A 549 33.09 10.89 18.25
CA SER A 549 33.52 12.29 18.26
C SER A 549 33.59 12.89 19.68
N GLY A 550 33.17 12.13 20.69
CA GLY A 550 33.09 12.61 22.09
C GLY A 550 31.79 13.35 22.40
N THR A 551 30.85 13.44 21.45
CA THR A 551 29.55 14.11 21.63
C THR A 551 28.60 13.21 22.45
N PHE A 552 27.88 13.77 23.40
CA PHE A 552 26.90 13.04 24.19
C PHE A 552 25.69 12.61 23.30
N VAL A 553 25.49 11.29 23.22
CA VAL A 553 24.36 10.65 22.53
C VAL A 553 23.43 9.92 23.50
N GLY A 554 23.78 9.88 24.77
CA GLY A 554 22.94 9.41 25.86
C GLY A 554 22.02 10.52 26.41
N TYR A 555 21.62 10.43 27.68
CA TYR A 555 20.65 11.37 28.24
C TYR A 555 21.21 12.79 28.49
N LYS A 556 22.52 13.00 28.29
CA LYS A 556 23.15 14.33 28.27
C LYS A 556 23.16 15.00 26.90
N ASN A 557 22.34 14.51 25.94
CA ASN A 557 22.30 15.00 24.55
C ASN A 557 21.65 16.36 24.34
N GLY A 558 21.16 17.01 25.41
CA GLY A 558 20.58 18.37 25.37
C GLY A 558 19.10 18.43 25.06
N MET A 559 18.40 17.30 24.85
CA MET A 559 16.96 17.27 24.67
C MET A 559 16.23 17.69 25.95
N HIS A 560 15.08 18.38 25.80
CA HIS A 560 14.22 18.77 26.92
C HIS A 560 13.69 17.54 27.68
N LEU A 561 13.27 16.49 26.97
CA LEU A 561 12.82 15.22 27.56
C LEU A 561 13.89 14.59 28.49
N ASN A 562 15.17 14.87 28.26
CA ASN A 562 16.28 14.35 29.04
C ASN A 562 16.78 15.31 30.14
N ALA A 563 16.15 16.47 30.30
CA ALA A 563 16.59 17.49 31.28
C ALA A 563 16.63 16.94 32.73
N THR A 564 15.61 16.19 33.12
CA THR A 564 15.59 15.53 34.43
C THR A 564 16.60 14.37 34.52
N LEU A 565 16.77 13.59 33.45
CA LEU A 565 17.61 12.40 33.42
C LEU A 565 19.10 12.72 33.56
N ARG A 566 19.57 13.83 33.04
CA ARG A 566 21.00 14.22 33.05
C ARG A 566 21.51 14.49 34.46
N GLU A 567 20.63 14.90 35.40
CA GLU A 567 20.99 15.26 36.77
C GLU A 567 20.97 14.07 37.74
N HIS A 568 20.32 12.96 37.37
CA HIS A 568 20.21 11.76 38.20
C HIS A 568 21.45 10.87 38.07
N ASN A 569 21.84 10.20 39.17
CA ASN A 569 22.89 9.20 39.22
C ASN A 569 22.35 7.76 39.26
N SER A 570 21.06 7.59 39.53
CA SER A 570 20.31 6.32 39.51
C SER A 570 18.91 6.58 38.97
N TRP A 571 18.19 5.52 38.65
CA TRP A 571 16.83 5.61 38.13
C TRP A 571 15.96 4.56 38.79
N SER A 572 15.12 4.97 39.70
CA SER A 572 14.26 4.13 40.53
C SER A 572 12.77 4.26 40.18
N VAL A 573 11.92 3.44 40.77
CA VAL A 573 10.46 3.54 40.60
C VAL A 573 9.89 4.91 41.01
N PRO A 574 10.27 5.49 42.18
CA PRO A 574 9.88 6.86 42.52
C PRO A 574 10.26 7.92 41.47
N ASP A 575 11.44 7.78 40.83
CA ASP A 575 11.89 8.70 39.78
C ASP A 575 11.00 8.58 38.53
N ILE A 576 10.64 7.33 38.15
CA ILE A 576 9.69 7.05 37.06
C ILE A 576 8.34 7.71 37.32
N GLN A 577 7.79 7.54 38.54
CA GLN A 577 6.50 8.11 38.93
C GLN A 577 6.53 9.65 38.95
N SER A 578 7.57 10.23 39.53
CA SER A 578 7.76 11.69 39.59
C SER A 578 7.83 12.29 38.18
N ARG A 579 8.65 11.71 37.31
CA ARG A 579 8.76 12.16 35.93
C ARG A 579 7.47 11.91 35.12
N THR A 580 6.74 10.82 35.39
CA THR A 580 5.43 10.61 34.78
C THR A 580 4.50 11.77 35.08
N ASN A 581 4.41 12.21 36.32
CA ASN A 581 3.55 13.34 36.70
C ASN A 581 3.92 14.64 35.98
N ILE A 582 5.22 14.92 35.80
CA ILE A 582 5.72 16.09 35.08
C ILE A 582 5.30 16.02 33.59
N LEU A 583 5.55 14.90 32.92
CA LEU A 583 5.25 14.73 31.50
C LEU A 583 3.73 14.69 31.25
N VAL A 584 2.96 14.09 32.14
CA VAL A 584 1.50 14.10 32.10
C VAL A 584 0.94 15.52 32.20
N ALA A 585 1.48 16.34 33.10
CA ALA A 585 1.06 17.74 33.22
C ALA A 585 1.35 18.54 31.93
N GLN A 586 2.51 18.32 31.31
CA GLN A 586 2.85 18.93 30.03
C GLN A 586 1.93 18.45 28.90
N ALA A 587 1.65 17.16 28.81
CA ALA A 587 0.75 16.59 27.81
C ALA A 587 -0.68 17.11 27.95
N LEU A 588 -1.21 17.20 29.19
CA LEU A 588 -2.53 17.75 29.45
C LEU A 588 -2.65 19.20 28.94
N LYS A 589 -1.62 20.02 29.17
CA LYS A 589 -1.59 21.41 28.68
C LYS A 589 -1.52 21.47 27.15
N LEU A 590 -0.69 20.65 26.49
CA LEU A 590 -0.54 20.63 25.04
C LEU A 590 -1.83 20.19 24.34
N PHE A 591 -2.51 19.21 24.89
CA PHE A 591 -3.71 18.60 24.29
C PHE A 591 -5.01 19.03 24.97
N ALA A 592 -5.04 20.16 25.68
CA ALA A 592 -6.24 20.74 26.26
C ALA A 592 -7.26 21.14 25.18
N ILE A 593 -8.54 20.87 25.39
CA ILE A 593 -9.65 21.16 24.48
C ILE A 593 -10.74 21.95 25.23
N GLY A 594 -11.34 22.95 24.56
CA GLY A 594 -12.43 23.74 25.12
C GLY A 594 -12.00 24.56 26.33
N THR A 595 -12.81 24.59 27.38
CA THR A 595 -12.56 25.35 28.62
C THR A 595 -11.29 24.94 29.36
N GLU A 596 -10.85 23.66 29.20
CA GLU A 596 -9.58 23.17 29.76
C GLU A 596 -8.34 23.92 29.21
N ALA A 597 -8.47 24.59 28.08
CA ALA A 597 -7.36 25.34 27.46
C ALA A 597 -7.12 26.71 28.12
N HIS A 598 -8.03 27.13 29.00
CA HIS A 598 -8.00 28.44 29.69
C HIS A 598 -7.66 28.30 31.19
N GLU A 599 -7.64 27.07 31.73
CA GLU A 599 -7.10 26.75 33.04
C GLU A 599 -5.62 26.32 32.97
#